data_66a1a90003c9e2126c248d036ec1a855
#
_entry.id   66a1a90003c9e2126c248d036ec1a855
#
_cell.length_a   1.000
_cell.length_b   1.000
_cell.length_c   1.000
_cell.angle_alpha   90.00
_cell.angle_beta   90.00
_cell.angle_gamma   90.00
#
_symmetry.space_group_name_H-M   'P 1'
#
loop_
_entity.id
_entity.type
_entity.pdbx_description
1 polymer ?
#
loop_
_entity_poly.entity_id
_entity_poly.type
_entity_poly.pdbx_seq_one_letter_code
_entity_poly.pdbx_strand_id
1 'polypeptide(L)'
;MDPDQAAELYLKRIENKIPMFETMEEKELNYIKMINAGTKFFYNNVSFNYLSHRIVFYLTNLHIKSRTTFFARAGPAADEEEHYKSDAPLSDQGKIYSQKMAETLIKHREQKSAELMGNGRAQVPLPPLSVWTSTRLKTVQTAEIFKDEGYKVRQRSQMSQINPGACEGMSERMIRQIYPEEVEKHELDPYHHRYPRAEVSDPPLLQAT
;
A
#
# COMPACT_ATOMS: atom_id res chain seq x y z
N MET A 1 9.06 -31.07 16.53
CA MET A 1 9.71 -30.11 17.43
C MET A 1 8.67 -29.06 17.77
N ASP A 2 8.49 -28.82 19.03
CA ASP A 2 7.58 -27.79 19.51
C ASP A 2 8.03 -26.40 18.98
N PRO A 3 7.12 -25.54 18.48
CA PRO A 3 7.47 -24.21 17.98
C PRO A 3 8.25 -23.36 18.99
N ASP A 4 7.91 -23.45 20.27
CA ASP A 4 8.57 -22.70 21.33
C ASP A 4 10.01 -23.18 21.57
N GLN A 5 10.23 -24.48 21.54
CA GLN A 5 11.58 -25.07 21.61
C GLN A 5 12.44 -24.70 20.40
N ALA A 6 11.83 -24.64 19.21
CA ALA A 6 12.53 -24.23 18.00
C ALA A 6 12.96 -22.75 18.08
N ALA A 7 12.09 -21.89 18.59
CA ALA A 7 12.39 -20.46 18.79
C ALA A 7 13.52 -20.27 19.83
N GLU A 8 13.49 -21.00 20.95
CA GLU A 8 14.53 -20.93 21.98
C GLU A 8 15.89 -21.38 21.45
N LEU A 9 15.94 -22.49 20.74
CA LEU A 9 17.16 -22.97 20.09
C LEU A 9 17.72 -21.99 19.08
N TYR A 10 16.84 -21.32 18.33
CA TYR A 10 17.24 -20.31 17.37
C TYR A 10 17.83 -19.05 18.05
N LEU A 11 17.18 -18.57 19.11
CA LEU A 11 17.69 -17.45 19.91
C LEU A 11 19.06 -17.77 20.52
N LYS A 12 19.24 -18.95 21.12
CA LYS A 12 20.52 -19.40 21.66
C LYS A 12 21.63 -19.44 20.61
N ARG A 13 21.31 -19.83 19.36
CA ARG A 13 22.27 -19.80 18.25
C ARG A 13 22.65 -18.37 17.86
N ILE A 14 21.71 -17.42 17.91
CA ILE A 14 21.99 -16.01 17.66
C ILE A 14 22.90 -15.45 18.77
N GLU A 15 22.55 -15.68 20.03
CA GLU A 15 23.33 -15.22 21.19
C GLU A 15 24.78 -15.70 21.14
N ASN A 16 24.99 -16.96 20.76
CA ASN A 16 26.34 -17.52 20.62
C ASN A 16 27.16 -16.89 19.47
N LYS A 17 26.51 -16.28 18.49
CA LYS A 17 27.17 -15.66 17.33
C LYS A 17 27.40 -14.16 17.48
N ILE A 18 26.67 -13.48 18.36
CA ILE A 18 26.80 -12.03 18.58
C ILE A 18 28.25 -11.64 18.98
N PRO A 19 28.94 -12.37 19.90
CA PRO A 19 30.31 -12.03 20.26
C PRO A 19 31.35 -12.19 19.14
N MET A 20 30.97 -12.98 18.10
CA MET A 20 31.84 -13.23 16.93
C MET A 20 31.55 -12.26 15.76
N PHE A 21 30.60 -11.36 15.95
CA PHE A 21 30.25 -10.40 14.91
C PHE A 21 31.25 -9.26 14.88
N GLU A 22 31.95 -9.11 13.76
CA GLU A 22 32.78 -7.96 13.45
C GLU A 22 32.10 -7.09 12.40
N THR A 23 32.04 -5.78 12.65
CA THR A 23 31.49 -4.86 11.67
C THR A 23 32.51 -4.59 10.57
N MET A 24 32.06 -4.56 9.32
CA MET A 24 32.92 -4.26 8.17
C MET A 24 33.39 -2.81 8.23
N GLU A 25 34.71 -2.59 8.17
CA GLU A 25 35.35 -1.27 8.24
C GLU A 25 36.47 -1.08 7.20
N GLU A 26 36.70 -2.10 6.37
CA GLU A 26 37.75 -2.13 5.37
C GLU A 26 37.47 -1.10 4.28
N LYS A 27 38.37 -0.18 4.07
CA LYS A 27 38.21 0.94 3.13
C LYS A 27 38.29 0.53 1.68
N GLU A 28 38.95 -0.59 1.39
CA GLU A 28 39.18 -1.08 0.04
C GLU A 28 37.99 -1.89 -0.51
N LEU A 29 37.09 -2.33 0.37
CA LEU A 29 35.95 -3.13 -0.03
C LEU A 29 34.75 -2.27 -0.43
N ASN A 30 33.97 -2.80 -1.37
CA ASN A 30 32.70 -2.19 -1.79
C ASN A 30 31.58 -2.76 -0.91
N TYR A 31 30.97 -1.94 -0.05
CA TYR A 31 29.88 -2.40 0.79
C TYR A 31 28.85 -1.31 1.09
N ILE A 32 27.67 -1.77 1.50
CA ILE A 32 26.61 -0.95 2.05
C ILE A 32 26.32 -1.45 3.47
N LYS A 33 26.51 -0.60 4.46
CA LYS A 33 26.23 -0.90 5.86
C LYS A 33 24.91 -0.28 6.27
N MET A 34 23.96 -1.10 6.69
CA MET A 34 22.69 -0.66 7.25
C MET A 34 22.72 -0.80 8.78
N ILE A 35 22.49 0.29 9.50
CA ILE A 35 22.54 0.34 10.96
C ILE A 35 21.15 0.59 11.52
N ASN A 36 20.83 -0.07 12.63
CA ASN A 36 19.57 0.05 13.37
C ASN A 36 18.35 -0.04 12.46
N ALA A 37 18.27 -1.14 11.70
CA ALA A 37 17.15 -1.43 10.82
C ALA A 37 16.79 -0.28 9.85
N GLY A 38 17.81 0.34 9.26
CA GLY A 38 17.65 1.40 8.27
C GLY A 38 17.61 2.82 8.82
N THR A 39 18.02 3.03 10.09
CA THR A 39 18.15 4.38 10.64
C THR A 39 19.33 5.14 10.02
N LYS A 40 20.42 4.43 9.70
CA LYS A 40 21.60 5.00 9.03
C LYS A 40 22.11 4.05 7.97
N PHE A 41 22.63 4.61 6.88
CA PHE A 41 23.29 3.89 5.80
C PHE A 41 24.68 4.46 5.59
N PHE A 42 25.66 3.58 5.41
CA PHE A 42 27.00 3.93 4.97
C PHE A 42 27.28 3.24 3.65
N TYR A 43 27.89 3.98 2.75
CA TYR A 43 28.30 3.51 1.43
C TYR A 43 29.82 3.64 1.32
N ASN A 44 30.51 2.54 1.09
CA ASN A 44 31.94 2.54 0.89
C ASN A 44 32.29 2.07 -0.53
N ASN A 45 33.00 2.88 -1.31
CA ASN A 45 33.39 2.61 -2.69
C ASN A 45 32.23 2.13 -3.60
N VAL A 46 31.02 2.57 -3.32
CA VAL A 46 29.85 2.21 -4.15
C VAL A 46 29.80 3.14 -5.35
N SER A 47 30.23 2.65 -6.51
CA SER A 47 29.95 3.31 -7.77
C SER A 47 28.48 3.10 -8.11
N PHE A 48 27.72 4.18 -8.28
CA PHE A 48 26.30 4.12 -8.60
C PHE A 48 26.08 3.68 -10.07
N ASN A 49 26.32 2.40 -10.33
CA ASN A 49 25.88 1.73 -11.55
C ASN A 49 24.44 1.20 -11.38
N TYR A 50 23.86 0.64 -12.43
CA TYR A 50 22.49 0.12 -12.41
C TYR A 50 22.22 -0.85 -11.25
N LEU A 51 23.12 -1.83 -11.03
CA LEU A 51 22.95 -2.84 -9.99
C LEU A 51 23.05 -2.24 -8.60
N SER A 52 24.07 -1.43 -8.34
CA SER A 52 24.26 -0.76 -7.05
C SER A 52 23.09 0.14 -6.70
N HIS A 53 22.57 0.87 -7.68
CA HIS A 53 21.38 1.71 -7.49
C HIS A 53 20.15 0.88 -7.09
N ARG A 54 19.92 -0.26 -7.72
CA ARG A 54 18.83 -1.18 -7.39
C ARG A 54 18.97 -1.75 -5.99
N ILE A 55 20.17 -2.14 -5.59
CA ILE A 55 20.45 -2.65 -4.24
C ILE A 55 20.19 -1.57 -3.19
N VAL A 56 20.71 -0.36 -3.39
CA VAL A 56 20.48 0.78 -2.48
C VAL A 56 19.00 1.08 -2.39
N PHE A 57 18.29 1.16 -3.50
CA PHE A 57 16.86 1.38 -3.53
C PHE A 57 16.10 0.30 -2.75
N TYR A 58 16.43 -0.97 -2.97
CA TYR A 58 15.83 -2.08 -2.23
C TYR A 58 16.08 -1.96 -0.72
N LEU A 59 17.34 -1.77 -0.30
CA LEU A 59 17.71 -1.68 1.11
C LEU A 59 17.07 -0.48 1.82
N THR A 60 16.97 0.66 1.17
CA THR A 60 16.34 1.86 1.74
C THR A 60 14.82 1.74 1.84
N ASN A 61 14.21 0.84 1.06
CA ASN A 61 12.79 0.54 1.12
C ASN A 61 12.43 -0.69 1.95
N LEU A 62 13.43 -1.38 2.53
CA LEU A 62 13.18 -2.47 3.46
C LEU A 62 12.53 -1.95 4.75
N HIS A 63 11.36 -2.50 5.05
CA HIS A 63 10.65 -2.23 6.29
C HIS A 63 10.83 -3.38 7.26
N ILE A 64 11.91 -3.36 8.05
CA ILE A 64 12.23 -4.40 9.02
C ILE A 64 11.32 -4.33 10.27
N LYS A 65 10.77 -3.13 10.55
CA LYS A 65 9.83 -2.96 11.65
C LYS A 65 8.43 -3.40 11.22
N SER A 66 7.79 -4.20 12.06
CA SER A 66 6.39 -4.58 11.85
C SER A 66 5.51 -3.34 11.75
N ARG A 67 4.76 -3.24 10.67
CA ARG A 67 3.77 -2.18 10.45
C ARG A 67 2.44 -2.83 10.09
N THR A 68 1.38 -2.37 10.70
CA THR A 68 0.04 -2.78 10.30
C THR A 68 -0.44 -1.88 9.17
N THR A 69 -0.84 -2.50 8.06
CA THR A 69 -1.47 -1.80 6.93
C THR A 69 -2.92 -2.23 6.84
N PHE A 70 -3.81 -1.26 6.78
CA PHE A 70 -5.25 -1.48 6.62
C PHE A 70 -5.64 -1.14 5.19
N PHE A 71 -6.41 -2.02 4.58
CA PHE A 71 -7.01 -1.78 3.26
C PHE A 71 -8.50 -1.59 3.47
N ALA A 72 -9.01 -0.46 3.03
CA ALA A 72 -10.43 -0.15 3.07
C ALA A 72 -10.94 0.18 1.67
N ARG A 73 -12.14 -0.29 1.35
CA ARG A 73 -12.84 0.11 0.14
C ARG A 73 -13.45 1.50 0.34
N ALA A 74 -13.53 2.30 -0.72
CA ALA A 74 -14.32 3.53 -0.69
C ALA A 74 -15.80 3.22 -0.48
N GLY A 75 -16.52 4.15 0.14
CA GLY A 75 -17.98 4.09 0.24
C GLY A 75 -18.64 4.08 -1.15
N PRO A 76 -19.87 3.55 -1.27
CA PRO A 76 -20.61 3.57 -2.53
C PRO A 76 -20.89 5.00 -2.99
N ALA A 77 -20.75 5.24 -4.28
CA ALA A 77 -21.08 6.50 -4.92
C ALA A 77 -22.55 6.58 -5.30
N ALA A 78 -23.06 7.78 -5.56
CA ALA A 78 -24.46 8.02 -5.88
C ALA A 78 -24.88 7.36 -7.20
N ASP A 79 -23.97 7.33 -8.20
CA ASP A 79 -24.26 6.89 -9.57
C ASP A 79 -23.45 5.64 -9.98
N GLU A 80 -22.90 4.89 -9.02
CA GLU A 80 -21.97 3.79 -9.30
C GLU A 80 -22.61 2.63 -10.07
N GLU A 81 -23.93 2.45 -9.93
CA GLU A 81 -24.69 1.40 -10.62
C GLU A 81 -25.14 1.84 -12.03
N GLU A 82 -25.27 3.14 -12.26
CA GLU A 82 -25.80 3.66 -13.53
C GLU A 82 -24.70 4.03 -14.52
N HIS A 83 -23.51 4.41 -14.05
CA HIS A 83 -22.45 4.98 -14.88
C HIS A 83 -21.10 4.29 -14.66
N TYR A 84 -20.52 3.83 -15.75
CA TYR A 84 -19.23 3.15 -15.75
C TYR A 84 -18.11 4.03 -15.22
N LYS A 85 -17.58 3.66 -14.06
CA LYS A 85 -16.42 4.29 -13.42
C LYS A 85 -16.45 5.83 -13.35
N SER A 86 -17.63 6.42 -13.21
CA SER A 86 -17.79 7.86 -13.03
C SER A 86 -17.07 8.35 -11.74
N ASP A 87 -16.66 9.61 -11.73
CA ASP A 87 -16.10 10.25 -10.53
C ASP A 87 -17.21 10.92 -9.70
N ALA A 88 -18.19 10.13 -9.29
CA ALA A 88 -19.34 10.58 -8.54
C ALA A 88 -19.03 10.77 -7.04
N PRO A 89 -19.75 11.67 -6.34
CA PRO A 89 -19.65 11.83 -4.90
C PRO A 89 -20.22 10.61 -4.17
N LEU A 90 -19.91 10.49 -2.88
CA LEU A 90 -20.50 9.47 -2.02
C LEU A 90 -22.03 9.61 -1.96
N SER A 91 -22.72 8.48 -2.01
CA SER A 91 -24.13 8.39 -1.63
C SER A 91 -24.31 8.62 -0.13
N ASP A 92 -25.55 8.79 0.33
CA ASP A 92 -25.81 8.92 1.76
C ASP A 92 -25.45 7.64 2.52
N GLN A 93 -25.62 6.47 1.92
CA GLN A 93 -25.11 5.21 2.47
C GLN A 93 -23.59 5.19 2.50
N GLY A 94 -22.93 5.77 1.49
CA GLY A 94 -21.49 5.92 1.43
C GLY A 94 -20.93 6.77 2.57
N LYS A 95 -21.61 7.84 2.93
CA LYS A 95 -21.25 8.70 4.08
C LYS A 95 -21.37 7.93 5.41
N ILE A 96 -22.48 7.20 5.60
CA ILE A 96 -22.69 6.37 6.80
C ILE A 96 -21.63 5.26 6.88
N TYR A 97 -21.32 4.62 5.77
CA TYR A 97 -20.25 3.63 5.69
C TYR A 97 -18.90 4.22 6.10
N SER A 98 -18.55 5.39 5.55
CA SER A 98 -17.28 6.07 5.83
C SER A 98 -17.11 6.36 7.32
N GLN A 99 -18.17 6.85 7.96
CA GLN A 99 -18.18 7.11 9.40
C GLN A 99 -17.95 5.83 10.20
N LYS A 100 -18.73 4.78 9.96
CA LYS A 100 -18.62 3.50 10.68
C LYS A 100 -17.24 2.85 10.44
N MET A 101 -16.71 2.94 9.24
CA MET A 101 -15.39 2.41 8.91
C MET A 101 -14.29 3.13 9.68
N ALA A 102 -14.33 4.46 9.75
CA ALA A 102 -13.35 5.25 10.49
C ALA A 102 -13.42 4.96 11.99
N GLU A 103 -14.62 4.98 12.59
CA GLU A 103 -14.84 4.63 13.99
C GLU A 103 -14.32 3.22 14.34
N THR A 104 -14.62 2.24 13.49
CA THR A 104 -14.17 0.86 13.68
C THR A 104 -12.66 0.74 13.64
N LEU A 105 -12.01 1.40 12.72
CA LEU A 105 -10.56 1.36 12.55
C LEU A 105 -9.85 2.05 13.72
N ILE A 106 -10.33 3.20 14.15
CA ILE A 106 -9.77 3.94 15.30
C ILE A 106 -9.91 3.09 16.56
N LYS A 107 -11.10 2.57 16.84
CA LYS A 107 -11.37 1.70 18.00
C LYS A 107 -10.50 0.43 18.00
N HIS A 108 -10.34 -0.20 16.83
CA HIS A 108 -9.47 -1.38 16.71
C HIS A 108 -8.01 -1.05 17.04
N ARG A 109 -7.51 0.10 16.60
CA ARG A 109 -6.16 0.55 16.92
C ARG A 109 -5.97 0.80 18.41
N GLU A 110 -6.94 1.43 19.06
CA GLU A 110 -6.92 1.70 20.51
C GLU A 110 -6.95 0.40 21.32
N GLN A 111 -7.81 -0.55 20.95
CA GLN A 111 -7.88 -1.86 21.59
C GLN A 111 -6.56 -2.61 21.48
N LYS A 112 -5.98 -2.65 20.29
CA LYS A 112 -4.68 -3.31 20.06
C LYS A 112 -3.54 -2.65 20.85
N SER A 113 -3.59 -1.33 21.05
CA SER A 113 -2.66 -0.63 21.92
C SER A 113 -2.83 -1.01 23.37
N ALA A 114 -4.07 -1.08 23.85
CA ALA A 114 -4.39 -1.48 25.22
C ALA A 114 -3.95 -2.93 25.53
N GLU A 115 -4.14 -3.86 24.59
CA GLU A 115 -3.67 -5.24 24.70
C GLU A 115 -2.14 -5.33 24.84
N LEU A 116 -1.41 -4.53 24.05
CA LEU A 116 0.06 -4.46 24.14
C LEU A 116 0.55 -3.88 25.46
N MET A 117 -0.21 -2.95 26.06
CA MET A 117 0.09 -2.38 27.38
C MET A 117 -0.17 -3.37 28.51
N GLY A 118 -1.23 -4.19 28.42
CA GLY A 118 -1.58 -5.20 29.41
C GLY A 118 -0.52 -6.31 29.59
N ASN A 119 0.33 -6.51 28.60
CA ASN A 119 1.40 -7.53 28.62
C ASN A 119 2.73 -7.02 29.21
N GLY A 120 2.72 -5.95 30.04
CA GLY A 120 3.91 -5.48 30.77
C GLY A 120 4.99 -4.81 29.92
N ARG A 121 4.71 -4.50 28.67
CA ARG A 121 5.59 -3.68 27.83
C ARG A 121 5.38 -2.20 28.13
N ALA A 122 6.49 -1.48 28.28
CA ALA A 122 6.50 -0.03 28.51
C ALA A 122 5.58 0.68 27.50
N GLN A 123 4.95 1.80 27.92
CA GLN A 123 4.08 2.64 27.08
C GLN A 123 4.76 2.95 25.74
N VAL A 124 4.47 2.15 24.72
CA VAL A 124 4.86 2.47 23.35
C VAL A 124 3.73 3.28 22.75
N PRO A 125 3.95 4.57 22.44
CA PRO A 125 2.90 5.37 21.81
C PRO A 125 2.46 4.70 20.51
N LEU A 126 1.16 4.73 20.23
CA LEU A 126 0.61 4.24 18.97
C LEU A 126 1.38 4.86 17.79
N PRO A 127 1.87 4.05 16.85
CA PRO A 127 2.50 4.58 15.66
C PRO A 127 1.53 5.53 14.94
N PRO A 128 2.00 6.66 14.39
CA PRO A 128 1.13 7.60 13.71
C PRO A 128 0.40 6.92 12.55
N LEU A 129 -0.90 7.14 12.44
CA LEU A 129 -1.70 6.70 11.30
C LEU A 129 -1.57 7.71 10.18
N SER A 130 -1.24 7.23 8.98
CA SER A 130 -1.30 8.01 7.75
C SER A 130 -2.30 7.34 6.80
N VAL A 131 -3.29 8.09 6.37
CA VAL A 131 -4.32 7.63 5.46
C VAL A 131 -3.94 8.02 4.03
N TRP A 132 -4.00 7.09 3.11
CA TRP A 132 -3.74 7.33 1.70
C TRP A 132 -5.00 7.05 0.90
N THR A 133 -5.34 7.98 0.01
CA THR A 133 -6.49 7.87 -0.87
C THR A 133 -6.06 8.00 -2.32
N SER A 134 -6.89 7.58 -3.25
CA SER A 134 -6.77 8.01 -4.64
C SER A 134 -7.16 9.48 -4.79
N THR A 135 -7.10 9.99 -6.01
CA THR A 135 -7.56 11.35 -6.35
C THR A 135 -9.05 11.40 -6.68
N ARG A 136 -9.73 10.26 -6.75
CA ARG A 136 -11.17 10.17 -7.07
C ARG A 136 -12.02 10.68 -5.91
N LEU A 137 -13.08 11.41 -6.24
CA LEU A 137 -13.94 12.13 -5.29
C LEU A 137 -14.48 11.20 -4.18
N LYS A 138 -15.04 10.05 -4.54
CA LYS A 138 -15.56 9.08 -3.57
C LYS A 138 -14.52 8.61 -2.55
N THR A 139 -13.25 8.42 -2.97
CA THR A 139 -12.18 7.96 -2.05
C THR A 139 -11.70 9.09 -1.15
N VAL A 140 -11.66 10.32 -1.68
CA VAL A 140 -11.31 11.50 -0.91
C VAL A 140 -12.35 11.74 0.17
N GLN A 141 -13.64 11.75 -0.21
CA GLN A 141 -14.75 11.92 0.73
C GLN A 141 -14.82 10.80 1.78
N THR A 142 -14.52 9.55 1.39
CA THR A 142 -14.46 8.43 2.35
C THR A 142 -13.42 8.67 3.45
N ALA A 143 -12.31 9.34 3.13
CA ALA A 143 -11.23 9.58 4.08
C ALA A 143 -11.35 10.93 4.81
N GLU A 144 -12.32 11.76 4.49
CA GLU A 144 -12.48 13.12 5.02
C GLU A 144 -12.63 13.10 6.55
N ILE A 145 -13.36 12.14 7.08
CA ILE A 145 -13.55 11.92 8.53
C ILE A 145 -12.21 11.77 9.26
N PHE A 146 -11.25 11.05 8.66
CA PHE A 146 -9.92 10.93 9.28
C PHE A 146 -9.18 12.27 9.36
N LYS A 147 -9.44 13.15 8.41
CA LYS A 147 -8.86 14.49 8.43
C LYS A 147 -9.49 15.34 9.55
N ASP A 148 -10.81 15.22 9.73
CA ASP A 148 -11.55 15.91 10.78
C ASP A 148 -11.11 15.43 12.19
N GLU A 149 -10.78 14.15 12.31
CA GLU A 149 -10.18 13.54 13.52
C GLU A 149 -8.67 13.83 13.68
N GLY A 150 -8.10 14.69 12.85
CA GLY A 150 -6.71 15.15 12.96
C GLY A 150 -5.65 14.21 12.35
N TYR A 151 -6.05 13.17 11.65
CA TYR A 151 -5.12 12.27 10.99
C TYR A 151 -4.59 12.85 9.67
N LYS A 152 -3.35 12.48 9.32
CA LYS A 152 -2.73 12.91 8.08
C LYS A 152 -3.30 12.12 6.89
N VAL A 153 -4.10 12.80 6.06
CA VAL A 153 -4.64 12.24 4.81
C VAL A 153 -3.80 12.74 3.62
N ARG A 154 -3.43 11.83 2.73
CA ARG A 154 -2.65 12.11 1.51
C ARG A 154 -3.31 11.49 0.29
N GLN A 155 -3.55 12.32 -0.71
CA GLN A 155 -3.99 11.84 -2.02
C GLN A 155 -2.79 11.32 -2.82
N ARG A 156 -2.98 10.20 -3.50
CA ARG A 156 -1.97 9.53 -4.33
C ARG A 156 -2.58 9.11 -5.66
N SER A 157 -2.11 9.70 -6.75
CA SER A 157 -2.56 9.35 -8.10
C SER A 157 -2.31 7.88 -8.44
N GLN A 158 -1.22 7.31 -7.92
CA GLN A 158 -0.88 5.89 -8.09
C GLN A 158 -1.90 4.92 -7.47
N MET A 159 -2.76 5.41 -6.59
CA MET A 159 -3.85 4.63 -5.99
C MET A 159 -5.18 4.83 -6.73
N SER A 160 -5.20 5.66 -7.76
CA SER A 160 -6.38 5.85 -8.57
C SER A 160 -6.67 4.60 -9.40
N GLN A 161 -7.94 4.31 -9.60
CA GLN A 161 -8.31 3.25 -10.54
C GLN A 161 -7.86 3.63 -11.95
N ILE A 162 -7.63 2.63 -12.77
CA ILE A 162 -7.26 2.77 -14.17
C ILE A 162 -8.27 3.68 -14.88
N ASN A 163 -7.78 4.64 -15.66
CA ASN A 163 -8.63 5.50 -16.45
C ASN A 163 -9.46 4.67 -17.41
N PRO A 164 -10.81 4.75 -17.37
CA PRO A 164 -11.69 3.95 -18.22
C PRO A 164 -11.73 4.42 -19.68
N GLY A 165 -11.04 5.50 -20.01
CA GLY A 165 -10.97 6.02 -21.39
C GLY A 165 -12.30 6.60 -21.89
N ALA A 166 -12.64 6.29 -23.14
CA ALA A 166 -13.82 6.84 -23.80
C ALA A 166 -15.15 6.41 -23.17
N CYS A 167 -15.14 5.38 -22.33
CA CYS A 167 -16.35 4.85 -21.69
C CYS A 167 -16.61 5.48 -20.30
N GLU A 168 -15.77 6.42 -19.83
CA GLU A 168 -15.98 7.05 -18.53
C GLU A 168 -17.34 7.73 -18.43
N GLY A 169 -18.11 7.41 -17.39
CA GLY A 169 -19.41 8.01 -17.16
C GLY A 169 -20.52 7.58 -18.13
N MET A 170 -20.26 6.65 -19.04
CA MET A 170 -21.32 6.10 -19.90
C MET A 170 -22.11 5.05 -19.15
N SER A 171 -23.44 4.96 -19.44
CA SER A 171 -24.22 3.84 -18.99
C SER A 171 -23.81 2.56 -19.73
N GLU A 172 -24.01 1.40 -19.13
CA GLU A 172 -23.72 0.11 -19.76
C GLU A 172 -24.46 -0.03 -21.12
N ARG A 173 -25.70 0.46 -21.19
CA ARG A 173 -26.48 0.48 -22.43
C ARG A 173 -25.80 1.30 -23.53
N MET A 174 -25.25 2.46 -23.20
CA MET A 174 -24.53 3.30 -24.16
C MET A 174 -23.25 2.63 -24.63
N ILE A 175 -22.51 2.00 -23.72
CA ILE A 175 -21.28 1.28 -24.07
C ILE A 175 -21.59 0.15 -25.05
N ARG A 176 -22.63 -0.65 -24.80
CA ARG A 176 -23.09 -1.73 -25.71
C ARG A 176 -23.54 -1.22 -27.08
N GLN A 177 -24.10 -0.02 -27.13
CA GLN A 177 -24.54 0.59 -28.39
C GLN A 177 -23.38 1.15 -29.22
N ILE A 178 -22.44 1.82 -28.57
CA ILE A 178 -21.34 2.54 -29.23
C ILE A 178 -20.13 1.63 -29.50
N TYR A 179 -19.87 0.69 -28.59
CA TYR A 179 -18.69 -0.19 -28.64
C TYR A 179 -19.06 -1.68 -28.51
N PRO A 180 -19.94 -2.23 -29.34
CA PRO A 180 -20.41 -3.62 -29.21
C PRO A 180 -19.26 -4.64 -29.29
N GLU A 181 -18.32 -4.46 -30.22
CA GLU A 181 -17.18 -5.35 -30.38
C GLU A 181 -16.21 -5.32 -29.16
N GLU A 182 -16.07 -4.16 -28.54
CA GLU A 182 -15.24 -4.02 -27.35
C GLU A 182 -15.89 -4.66 -26.12
N VAL A 183 -17.23 -4.66 -26.05
CA VAL A 183 -17.96 -5.36 -24.99
C VAL A 183 -17.75 -6.87 -25.09
N GLU A 184 -17.83 -7.44 -26.30
CA GLU A 184 -17.56 -8.87 -26.52
C GLU A 184 -16.13 -9.25 -26.11
N LYS A 185 -15.15 -8.44 -26.49
CA LYS A 185 -13.75 -8.65 -26.06
C LYS A 185 -13.60 -8.55 -24.55
N HIS A 186 -14.28 -7.61 -23.93
CA HIS A 186 -14.24 -7.45 -22.47
C HIS A 186 -14.89 -8.63 -21.73
N GLU A 187 -15.99 -9.17 -22.25
CA GLU A 187 -16.65 -10.34 -21.68
C GLU A 187 -15.79 -11.60 -21.80
N LEU A 188 -14.98 -11.71 -22.88
CA LEU A 188 -14.05 -12.82 -23.07
C LEU A 188 -12.80 -12.72 -22.17
N ASP A 189 -12.25 -11.54 -21.99
CA ASP A 189 -11.05 -11.30 -21.17
C ASP A 189 -11.15 -9.97 -20.42
N PRO A 190 -11.87 -9.91 -19.30
CA PRO A 190 -12.07 -8.68 -18.53
C PRO A 190 -10.78 -8.12 -17.93
N TYR A 191 -9.78 -8.98 -17.75
CA TYR A 191 -8.53 -8.59 -17.10
C TYR A 191 -7.57 -7.85 -18.06
N HIS A 192 -7.40 -8.35 -19.29
CA HIS A 192 -6.46 -7.75 -20.24
C HIS A 192 -7.13 -6.77 -21.20
N HIS A 193 -8.42 -6.93 -21.46
CA HIS A 193 -9.13 -6.03 -22.38
C HIS A 193 -9.21 -4.60 -21.81
N ARG A 194 -9.06 -3.63 -22.70
CA ARG A 194 -9.19 -2.19 -22.41
C ARG A 194 -10.07 -1.52 -23.45
N TYR A 195 -11.00 -0.71 -22.97
CA TYR A 195 -11.79 0.15 -23.83
C TYR A 195 -10.94 1.22 -24.53
N PRO A 196 -11.42 1.81 -25.64
CA PRO A 196 -10.65 2.82 -26.35
C PRO A 196 -10.18 3.96 -25.44
N ARG A 197 -8.93 4.35 -25.58
CA ARG A 197 -8.27 5.40 -24.76
C ARG A 197 -8.18 5.09 -23.27
N ALA A 198 -8.50 3.88 -22.85
CA ALA A 198 -8.29 3.49 -21.45
C ALA A 198 -6.80 3.33 -21.15
N GLU A 199 -6.45 3.54 -19.89
CA GLU A 199 -5.09 3.35 -19.40
C GLU A 199 -4.71 1.87 -19.46
N VAL A 200 -3.48 1.59 -19.88
CA VAL A 200 -2.92 0.23 -19.89
C VAL A 200 -2.47 -0.12 -18.47
N SER A 201 -2.91 -1.26 -17.96
CA SER A 201 -2.58 -1.69 -16.58
C SER A 201 -1.16 -2.17 -16.39
N ASP A 202 -0.51 -2.59 -17.48
CA ASP A 202 0.90 -2.96 -17.46
C ASP A 202 1.73 -1.84 -18.10
N PRO A 203 2.74 -1.28 -17.38
CA PRO A 203 3.77 -0.53 -18.07
C PRO A 203 4.39 -1.48 -19.11
N PRO A 204 4.84 -0.99 -20.26
CA PRO A 204 5.54 -1.80 -21.27
C PRO A 204 6.93 -2.18 -20.74
N LEU A 205 6.98 -2.93 -19.66
CA LEU A 205 8.15 -3.54 -19.07
C LEU A 205 8.12 -5.00 -19.45
N LEU A 206 9.02 -5.35 -20.37
CA LEU A 206 9.35 -6.70 -20.81
C LEU A 206 8.68 -7.19 -22.10
N GLN A 207 8.58 -6.33 -23.09
CA GLN A 207 8.81 -6.78 -24.45
C GLN A 207 10.16 -6.21 -24.94
N ALA A 208 11.22 -6.57 -24.27
CA ALA A 208 12.57 -6.51 -24.78
C ALA A 208 13.13 -7.91 -24.63
N THR A 209 12.99 -8.69 -25.70
CA THR A 209 13.78 -9.85 -26.13
C THR A 209 15.03 -10.11 -25.31
#